data_f6f2f5bbe5dc283c8cb6a413bbe7041e
#
_entry.id   f6f2f5bbe5dc283c8cb6a413bbe7041e
#
_cell.length_a   1.000
_cell.length_b   1.000
_cell.length_c   1.000
_cell.angle_alpha   90.00
_cell.angle_beta   90.00
_cell.angle_gamma   90.00
#
_symmetry.space_group_name_H-M   'P 1'
#
loop_
_entity.id
_entity.type
_entity.pdbx_description
1 polymer ?
#
loop_
_entity_poly.entity_id
_entity_poly.type
_entity_poly.pdbx_seq_one_letter_code
_entity_poly.pdbx_strand_id
1 'polypeptide(L)'
;LERRFQPVLVDEPTAEESVEILKGIKDYYENYHQVKISEDIIKEAVALSERYITDRFLPDKAIDVIDEAGSRVNLKNRSIYEVRVCKDRLSEISRETQDAAQAEDYAKVAQLRSEELKLEEKLKAEEAEAAKAEVTFDDVAAVIESWTKIPVHRLTESESEKLLKLEERIHERVVGQEEAVNAVAMAIRRGRADISVKKRPVSFIFAGPTGVGKTELVKTIAEVMFDREDALIRFDMSEFMEKHSVSKLIGSPPGYVGYDDAGQLTEKVRRKPYSVILLDEIEKADPEVFNLFLQILDDGRVADSHGKIVNFENTIIIMTTNAGSEFKANALGFGADNEITLSDNVDKSLKDRFRPEFLNRIDEIVTFKPLRKDELRKI
;
A
#
# COMPACT_ATOMS: atom_id res chain seq x y z
N LEU A 1 21.08 -31.25 17.67
CA LEU A 1 19.62 -31.44 17.56
C LEU A 1 19.20 -31.82 16.15
N GLU A 2 19.77 -31.23 15.08
CA GLU A 2 19.42 -31.44 13.67
C GLU A 2 19.45 -32.92 13.21
N ARG A 3 20.34 -33.74 13.78
CA ARG A 3 20.43 -35.16 13.44
C ARG A 3 19.26 -36.02 13.96
N ARG A 4 18.40 -35.46 14.82
CA ARG A 4 17.27 -36.18 15.46
C ARG A 4 15.91 -35.68 14.98
N PHE A 5 15.86 -34.61 14.20
CA PHE A 5 14.64 -34.03 13.70
C PHE A 5 14.70 -33.96 12.16
N GLN A 6 13.62 -34.37 11.53
CA GLN A 6 13.46 -34.21 10.09
C GLN A 6 12.68 -32.90 9.88
N PRO A 7 13.20 -31.94 9.09
CA PRO A 7 12.45 -30.73 8.77
C PRO A 7 11.23 -31.08 7.91
N VAL A 8 10.08 -30.52 8.28
CA VAL A 8 8.86 -30.57 7.49
C VAL A 8 8.62 -29.14 7.01
N LEU A 9 8.65 -28.95 5.70
CA LEU A 9 8.30 -27.67 5.10
C LEU A 9 6.78 -27.53 5.13
N VAL A 10 6.30 -26.40 5.59
CA VAL A 10 4.89 -26.01 5.57
C VAL A 10 4.81 -24.76 4.73
N ASP A 11 4.17 -24.86 3.57
CA ASP A 11 3.99 -23.74 2.66
C ASP A 11 2.87 -22.82 3.15
N GLU A 12 2.92 -21.55 2.74
CA GLU A 12 1.84 -20.59 2.99
C GLU A 12 0.56 -21.06 2.26
N PRO A 13 -0.59 -21.11 2.95
CA PRO A 13 -1.84 -21.48 2.31
C PRO A 13 -2.28 -20.42 1.31
N THR A 14 -3.01 -20.85 0.30
CA THR A 14 -3.63 -19.95 -0.68
C THR A 14 -4.70 -19.08 -0.03
N ALA A 15 -5.12 -18.00 -0.72
CA ALA A 15 -6.21 -17.15 -0.25
C ALA A 15 -7.50 -17.94 -0.04
N GLU A 16 -7.82 -18.88 -0.94
CA GLU A 16 -9.01 -19.73 -0.84
C GLU A 16 -8.96 -20.66 0.37
N GLU A 17 -7.84 -21.33 0.60
CA GLU A 17 -7.62 -22.18 1.78
C GLU A 17 -7.66 -21.36 3.07
N SER A 18 -7.12 -20.13 3.06
CA SER A 18 -7.17 -19.23 4.20
C SER A 18 -8.60 -18.80 4.55
N VAL A 19 -9.46 -18.57 3.54
CA VAL A 19 -10.89 -18.30 3.77
C VAL A 19 -11.56 -19.49 4.46
N GLU A 20 -11.28 -20.73 4.03
CA GLU A 20 -11.87 -21.92 4.67
C GLU A 20 -11.35 -22.11 6.11
N ILE A 21 -10.09 -21.83 6.37
CA ILE A 21 -9.52 -21.83 7.73
C ILE A 21 -10.25 -20.81 8.61
N LEU A 22 -10.41 -19.58 8.13
CA LEU A 22 -11.07 -18.52 8.90
C LEU A 22 -12.55 -18.83 9.16
N LYS A 23 -13.25 -19.43 8.20
CA LYS A 23 -14.63 -19.92 8.43
C LYS A 23 -14.68 -20.96 9.55
N GLY A 24 -13.70 -21.85 9.64
CA GLY A 24 -13.63 -22.85 10.69
C GLY A 24 -13.42 -22.30 12.09
N ILE A 25 -12.75 -21.16 12.23
CA ILE A 25 -12.48 -20.51 13.52
C ILE A 25 -13.39 -19.32 13.83
N LYS A 26 -14.23 -18.92 12.89
CA LYS A 26 -15.14 -17.78 12.96
C LYS A 26 -15.91 -17.71 14.26
N ASP A 27 -16.59 -18.81 14.64
CA ASP A 27 -17.46 -18.87 15.81
C ASP A 27 -16.70 -18.55 17.12
N TYR A 28 -15.41 -18.86 17.17
CA TYR A 28 -14.58 -18.51 18.31
C TYR A 28 -14.44 -16.99 18.46
N TYR A 29 -14.12 -16.29 17.37
CA TYR A 29 -13.97 -14.82 17.38
C TYR A 29 -15.30 -14.10 17.55
N GLU A 30 -16.38 -14.59 16.95
CA GLU A 30 -17.74 -14.06 17.16
C GLU A 30 -18.14 -14.13 18.64
N ASN A 31 -17.89 -15.25 19.29
CA ASN A 31 -18.19 -15.42 20.72
C ASN A 31 -17.28 -14.58 21.62
N TYR A 32 -16.00 -14.47 21.27
CA TYR A 32 -15.04 -13.72 22.06
C TYR A 32 -15.32 -12.22 22.04
N HIS A 33 -15.54 -11.65 20.86
CA HIS A 33 -15.82 -10.23 20.68
C HIS A 33 -17.28 -9.85 20.80
N GLN A 34 -18.21 -10.82 20.88
CA GLN A 34 -19.66 -10.60 20.89
C GLN A 34 -20.16 -9.82 19.66
N VAL A 35 -19.62 -10.14 18.49
CA VAL A 35 -19.94 -9.53 17.19
C VAL A 35 -20.22 -10.61 16.16
N LYS A 36 -20.92 -10.26 15.08
CA LYS A 36 -21.12 -11.16 13.95
C LYS A 36 -20.10 -10.86 12.86
N ILE A 37 -19.64 -11.92 12.20
CA ILE A 37 -18.68 -11.83 11.09
C ILE A 37 -19.29 -12.59 9.91
N SER A 38 -19.66 -11.88 8.85
CA SER A 38 -20.21 -12.53 7.64
C SER A 38 -19.10 -13.23 6.84
N GLU A 39 -19.48 -14.21 6.01
CA GLU A 39 -18.51 -14.90 5.14
C GLU A 39 -17.89 -13.95 4.11
N ASP A 40 -18.61 -12.94 3.68
CA ASP A 40 -18.10 -11.96 2.73
C ASP A 40 -17.02 -11.07 3.38
N ILE A 41 -17.19 -10.71 4.65
CA ILE A 41 -16.15 -10.01 5.41
C ILE A 41 -14.89 -10.86 5.58
N ILE A 42 -15.03 -12.17 5.76
CA ILE A 42 -13.87 -13.08 5.80
C ILE A 42 -13.10 -13.05 4.47
N LYS A 43 -13.80 -13.15 3.34
CA LYS A 43 -13.19 -13.07 2.00
C LYS A 43 -12.47 -11.73 1.81
N GLU A 44 -13.12 -10.64 2.17
CA GLU A 44 -12.55 -9.29 2.09
C GLU A 44 -11.32 -9.14 3.00
N ALA A 45 -11.37 -9.64 4.24
CA ALA A 45 -10.25 -9.59 5.16
C ALA A 45 -9.02 -10.36 4.61
N VAL A 46 -9.23 -11.54 4.01
CA VAL A 46 -8.16 -12.30 3.35
C VAL A 46 -7.61 -11.54 2.15
N ALA A 47 -8.48 -11.08 1.24
CA ALA A 47 -8.07 -10.37 0.02
C ALA A 47 -7.32 -9.07 0.34
N LEU A 48 -7.83 -8.28 1.30
CA LEU A 48 -7.19 -7.03 1.72
C LEU A 48 -5.87 -7.29 2.48
N SER A 49 -5.82 -8.31 3.35
CA SER A 49 -4.58 -8.65 4.06
C SER A 49 -3.51 -9.18 3.11
N GLU A 50 -3.88 -9.98 2.11
CA GLU A 50 -2.96 -10.44 1.06
C GLU A 50 -2.39 -9.26 0.28
N ARG A 51 -3.24 -8.32 -0.11
CA ARG A 51 -2.89 -7.18 -0.95
C ARG A 51 -2.05 -6.12 -0.22
N TYR A 52 -2.37 -5.82 1.04
CA TYR A 52 -1.82 -4.66 1.75
C TYR A 52 -0.81 -5.01 2.85
N ILE A 53 -0.86 -6.23 3.41
CA ILE A 53 0.05 -6.68 4.47
C ILE A 53 1.07 -7.62 3.86
N THR A 54 2.28 -7.09 3.59
CA THR A 54 3.35 -7.82 2.89
C THR A 54 4.43 -8.39 3.82
N ASP A 55 4.41 -8.03 5.09
CA ASP A 55 5.41 -8.44 6.09
C ASP A 55 5.02 -9.67 6.90
N ARG A 56 3.83 -10.24 6.67
CA ARG A 56 3.28 -11.42 7.34
C ARG A 56 2.65 -12.38 6.34
N PHE A 57 2.49 -13.62 6.76
CA PHE A 57 1.96 -14.71 5.94
C PHE A 57 0.48 -14.99 6.24
N LEU A 58 -0.22 -15.55 5.26
CA LEU A 58 -1.53 -16.15 5.46
C LEU A 58 -1.38 -17.48 6.23
N PRO A 59 -2.37 -17.89 7.04
CA PRO A 59 -3.62 -17.19 7.37
C PRO A 59 -3.48 -16.16 8.49
N ASP A 60 -2.36 -16.12 9.21
CA ASP A 60 -2.16 -15.35 10.45
C ASP A 60 -2.50 -13.86 10.29
N LYS A 61 -2.02 -13.22 9.20
CA LYS A 61 -2.31 -11.81 8.95
C LYS A 61 -3.82 -11.52 8.80
N ALA A 62 -4.58 -12.43 8.22
CA ALA A 62 -6.02 -12.26 8.07
C ALA A 62 -6.77 -12.55 9.37
N ILE A 63 -6.29 -13.50 10.18
CA ILE A 63 -6.78 -13.78 11.53
C ILE A 63 -6.60 -12.54 12.42
N ASP A 64 -5.41 -11.97 12.44
CA ASP A 64 -5.10 -10.76 13.22
C ASP A 64 -6.00 -9.57 12.81
N VAL A 65 -6.26 -9.41 11.51
CA VAL A 65 -7.16 -8.36 11.01
C VAL A 65 -8.59 -8.55 11.52
N ILE A 66 -9.11 -9.78 11.51
CA ILE A 66 -10.46 -10.08 12.01
C ILE A 66 -10.55 -9.91 13.53
N ASP A 67 -9.54 -10.34 14.26
CA ASP A 67 -9.45 -10.18 15.71
C ASP A 67 -9.49 -8.69 16.12
N GLU A 68 -8.64 -7.88 15.51
CA GLU A 68 -8.59 -6.43 15.75
C GLU A 68 -9.87 -5.72 15.30
N ALA A 69 -10.46 -6.10 14.15
CA ALA A 69 -11.72 -5.54 13.68
C ALA A 69 -12.87 -5.87 14.64
N GLY A 70 -12.95 -7.12 15.11
CA GLY A 70 -13.93 -7.54 16.12
C GLY A 70 -13.79 -6.79 17.43
N SER A 71 -12.55 -6.63 17.91
CA SER A 71 -12.24 -5.83 19.09
C SER A 71 -12.67 -4.37 18.93
N ARG A 72 -12.42 -3.78 17.77
CA ARG A 72 -12.78 -2.39 17.46
C ARG A 72 -14.28 -2.16 17.44
N VAL A 73 -15.05 -3.09 16.85
CA VAL A 73 -16.52 -3.06 16.85
C VAL A 73 -17.06 -3.20 18.28
N ASN A 74 -16.52 -4.13 19.05
CA ASN A 74 -16.88 -4.32 20.48
C ASN A 74 -16.66 -3.02 21.27
N LEU A 75 -15.50 -2.38 21.14
CA LEU A 75 -15.18 -1.14 21.85
C LEU A 75 -16.06 0.06 21.43
N LYS A 76 -16.48 0.12 20.18
CA LYS A 76 -17.38 1.16 19.67
C LYS A 76 -18.84 0.92 20.08
N ASN A 77 -19.25 -0.31 20.34
CA ASN A 77 -20.63 -0.66 20.64
C ASN A 77 -20.95 -0.42 22.11
N ARG A 78 -21.66 0.70 22.37
CA ARG A 78 -22.07 1.08 23.71
C ARG A 78 -22.98 0.03 24.38
N SER A 79 -23.84 -0.63 23.61
CA SER A 79 -24.76 -1.64 24.14
C SER A 79 -24.05 -2.86 24.72
N ILE A 80 -22.94 -3.29 24.12
CA ILE A 80 -22.11 -4.38 24.66
C ILE A 80 -21.54 -4.00 26.04
N TYR A 81 -21.10 -2.75 26.20
CA TYR A 81 -20.62 -2.25 27.49
C TYR A 81 -21.77 -2.17 28.51
N GLU A 82 -22.93 -1.64 28.13
CA GLU A 82 -24.10 -1.54 29.01
C GLU A 82 -24.59 -2.93 29.47
N VAL A 83 -24.61 -3.93 28.59
CA VAL A 83 -24.91 -5.33 28.93
C VAL A 83 -24.02 -5.85 30.04
N ARG A 84 -22.71 -5.58 29.96
CA ARG A 84 -21.74 -5.98 30.99
C ARG A 84 -22.03 -5.29 32.32
N VAL A 85 -22.22 -3.98 32.30
CA VAL A 85 -22.56 -3.18 33.49
C VAL A 85 -23.86 -3.68 34.15
N CYS A 86 -24.88 -3.97 33.35
CA CYS A 86 -26.17 -4.53 33.87
C CYS A 86 -25.95 -5.90 34.51
N LYS A 87 -25.16 -6.79 33.90
CA LYS A 87 -24.88 -8.14 34.46
C LYS A 87 -24.07 -8.04 35.77
N ASP A 88 -23.09 -7.18 35.83
CA ASP A 88 -22.30 -6.96 37.04
C ASP A 88 -23.20 -6.44 38.18
N ARG A 89 -24.06 -5.45 37.89
CA ARG A 89 -25.02 -4.88 38.86
C ARG A 89 -26.06 -5.90 39.32
N LEU A 90 -26.58 -6.73 38.41
CA LEU A 90 -27.50 -7.82 38.78
C LEU A 90 -26.85 -8.84 39.73
N SER A 91 -25.55 -9.14 39.52
CA SER A 91 -24.84 -10.03 40.42
C SER A 91 -24.65 -9.44 41.83
N GLU A 92 -24.42 -8.12 41.92
CA GLU A 92 -24.36 -7.39 43.19
C GLU A 92 -25.69 -7.38 43.90
N ILE A 93 -26.77 -7.02 43.15
CA ILE A 93 -28.14 -7.03 43.71
C ILE A 93 -28.54 -8.42 44.26
N SER A 94 -28.16 -9.50 43.56
CA SER A 94 -28.40 -10.86 44.03
C SER A 94 -27.70 -11.13 45.37
N ARG A 95 -26.48 -10.69 45.58
CA ARG A 95 -25.77 -10.81 46.87
C ARG A 95 -26.40 -9.92 47.92
N GLU A 96 -26.70 -8.64 47.62
CA GLU A 96 -27.35 -7.73 48.55
C GLU A 96 -28.71 -8.21 48.98
N THR A 97 -29.47 -8.86 48.09
CA THR A 97 -30.76 -9.44 48.38
C THR A 97 -30.65 -10.65 49.35
N GLN A 98 -29.62 -11.49 49.18
CA GLN A 98 -29.35 -12.59 50.13
C GLN A 98 -28.98 -12.06 51.52
N ASP A 99 -28.10 -11.03 51.58
CA ASP A 99 -27.69 -10.42 52.84
C ASP A 99 -28.89 -9.76 53.58
N ALA A 100 -29.72 -9.01 52.82
CA ALA A 100 -30.91 -8.38 53.36
C ALA A 100 -31.98 -9.40 53.82
N ALA A 101 -32.12 -10.52 53.14
CA ALA A 101 -32.99 -11.61 53.55
C ALA A 101 -32.53 -12.28 54.84
N GLN A 102 -31.21 -12.47 55.01
CA GLN A 102 -30.65 -13.01 56.26
C GLN A 102 -30.80 -12.04 57.44
N ALA A 103 -30.83 -10.72 57.15
CA ALA A 103 -31.06 -9.66 58.14
C ALA A 103 -32.54 -9.39 58.41
N GLU A 104 -33.47 -10.16 57.79
CA GLU A 104 -34.94 -9.99 57.88
C GLU A 104 -35.43 -8.59 57.45
N ASP A 105 -34.67 -7.84 56.63
CA ASP A 105 -35.04 -6.53 56.12
C ASP A 105 -35.89 -6.67 54.83
N TYR A 106 -37.14 -6.96 55.00
CA TYR A 106 -38.09 -7.18 53.87
C TYR A 106 -38.34 -5.91 53.03
N ALA A 107 -38.17 -4.72 53.62
CA ALA A 107 -38.36 -3.46 52.90
C ALA A 107 -37.23 -3.28 51.86
N LYS A 108 -36.00 -3.57 52.24
CA LYS A 108 -34.81 -3.54 51.37
C LYS A 108 -34.88 -4.61 50.27
N VAL A 109 -35.31 -5.83 50.63
CA VAL A 109 -35.54 -6.92 49.66
C VAL A 109 -36.55 -6.50 48.58
N ALA A 110 -37.65 -5.85 48.96
CA ALA A 110 -38.66 -5.38 47.99
C ALA A 110 -38.13 -4.29 47.06
N GLN A 111 -37.30 -3.37 47.57
CA GLN A 111 -36.62 -2.34 46.75
C GLN A 111 -35.64 -2.96 45.76
N LEU A 112 -34.78 -3.86 46.22
CA LEU A 112 -33.79 -4.56 45.38
C LEU A 112 -34.48 -5.38 44.28
N ARG A 113 -35.60 -6.04 44.59
CA ARG A 113 -36.38 -6.78 43.61
C ARG A 113 -37.01 -5.88 42.52
N SER A 114 -37.44 -4.69 42.89
CA SER A 114 -37.92 -3.71 41.91
C SER A 114 -36.80 -3.17 41.02
N GLU A 115 -35.59 -3.01 41.57
CA GLU A 115 -34.39 -2.62 40.81
C GLU A 115 -33.97 -3.76 39.86
N GLU A 116 -33.97 -5.00 40.31
CA GLU A 116 -33.65 -6.20 39.54
C GLU A 116 -34.52 -6.28 38.27
N LEU A 117 -35.86 -6.17 38.42
CA LEU A 117 -36.79 -6.22 37.29
C LEU A 117 -36.52 -5.14 36.23
N LYS A 118 -36.24 -3.92 36.68
CA LYS A 118 -35.92 -2.81 35.75
C LYS A 118 -34.60 -3.07 35.00
N LEU A 119 -33.60 -3.61 35.70
CA LEU A 119 -32.33 -3.95 35.09
C LEU A 119 -32.44 -5.13 34.13
N GLU A 120 -33.29 -6.13 34.44
CA GLU A 120 -33.56 -7.23 33.53
C GLU A 120 -34.25 -6.78 32.23
N GLU A 121 -35.20 -5.85 32.31
CA GLU A 121 -35.82 -5.26 31.11
C GLU A 121 -34.77 -4.47 30.29
N LYS A 122 -33.94 -3.64 30.95
CA LYS A 122 -32.89 -2.93 30.30
C LYS A 122 -31.86 -3.88 29.67
N LEU A 123 -31.46 -4.93 30.38
CA LEU A 123 -30.54 -5.94 29.88
C LEU A 123 -31.05 -6.60 28.61
N LYS A 124 -32.33 -7.00 28.56
CA LYS A 124 -32.94 -7.60 27.34
C LYS A 124 -32.92 -6.63 26.15
N ALA A 125 -33.20 -5.35 26.40
CA ALA A 125 -33.18 -4.35 25.36
C ALA A 125 -31.72 -4.13 24.80
N GLU A 126 -30.76 -4.01 25.72
CA GLU A 126 -29.36 -3.82 25.32
C GLU A 126 -28.72 -5.08 24.68
N GLU A 127 -29.13 -6.29 25.12
CA GLU A 127 -28.73 -7.55 24.47
C GLU A 127 -29.27 -7.66 23.03
N ALA A 128 -30.49 -7.20 22.79
CA ALA A 128 -31.07 -7.16 21.45
C ALA A 128 -30.37 -6.17 20.52
N GLU A 129 -29.91 -5.03 21.05
CA GLU A 129 -29.10 -4.08 20.29
C GLU A 129 -27.65 -4.57 20.12
N ALA A 130 -27.03 -5.14 21.16
CA ALA A 130 -25.69 -5.72 21.09
C ALA A 130 -25.60 -6.85 20.06
N ALA A 131 -26.64 -7.67 19.94
CA ALA A 131 -26.70 -8.76 18.96
C ALA A 131 -26.71 -8.29 17.48
N LYS A 132 -26.94 -7.01 17.23
CA LYS A 132 -26.85 -6.40 15.89
C LYS A 132 -25.43 -5.96 15.53
N ALA A 133 -24.47 -6.08 16.45
CA ALA A 133 -23.09 -5.73 16.20
C ALA A 133 -22.52 -6.68 15.14
N GLU A 134 -22.14 -6.12 14.00
CA GLU A 134 -21.55 -6.84 12.87
C GLU A 134 -20.27 -6.14 12.43
N VAL A 135 -19.25 -6.94 12.14
CA VAL A 135 -18.01 -6.41 11.54
C VAL A 135 -18.31 -6.01 10.11
N THR A 136 -18.00 -4.76 9.77
CA THR A 136 -18.20 -4.21 8.44
C THR A 136 -16.89 -4.17 7.66
N PHE A 137 -17.01 -3.98 6.33
CA PHE A 137 -15.86 -3.70 5.47
C PHE A 137 -15.04 -2.51 6.00
N ASP A 138 -15.72 -1.47 6.48
CA ASP A 138 -15.10 -0.27 7.01
C ASP A 138 -14.23 -0.55 8.25
N ASP A 139 -14.63 -1.48 9.10
CA ASP A 139 -13.83 -1.84 10.27
C ASP A 139 -12.59 -2.62 9.88
N VAL A 140 -12.69 -3.55 8.93
CA VAL A 140 -11.54 -4.29 8.36
C VAL A 140 -10.57 -3.34 7.67
N ALA A 141 -11.09 -2.47 6.80
CA ALA A 141 -10.29 -1.48 6.08
C ALA A 141 -9.57 -0.52 7.04
N ALA A 142 -10.26 -0.07 8.11
CA ALA A 142 -9.67 0.81 9.11
C ALA A 142 -8.55 0.14 9.94
N VAL A 143 -8.60 -1.18 10.17
CA VAL A 143 -7.51 -1.92 10.80
C VAL A 143 -6.29 -1.93 9.87
N ILE A 144 -6.48 -2.32 8.62
CA ILE A 144 -5.40 -2.38 7.64
C ILE A 144 -4.79 -0.99 7.42
N GLU A 145 -5.63 0.07 7.36
CA GLU A 145 -5.17 1.46 7.28
C GLU A 145 -4.33 1.86 8.49
N SER A 146 -4.73 1.43 9.70
CA SER A 146 -3.97 1.74 10.92
C SER A 146 -2.57 1.11 10.91
N TRP A 147 -2.43 -0.09 10.36
CA TRP A 147 -1.17 -0.84 10.32
C TRP A 147 -0.27 -0.41 9.15
N THR A 148 -0.84 -0.30 7.97
CA THR A 148 -0.10 -0.04 6.74
C THR A 148 0.02 1.45 6.41
N LYS A 149 -0.80 2.30 7.05
CA LYS A 149 -0.97 3.73 6.73
C LYS A 149 -1.48 3.99 5.31
N ILE A 150 -2.09 2.98 4.68
CA ILE A 150 -2.67 3.06 3.34
C ILE A 150 -4.17 3.32 3.49
N PRO A 151 -4.74 4.36 2.89
CA PRO A 151 -6.16 4.67 3.00
C PRO A 151 -7.03 3.71 2.17
N VAL A 152 -7.26 2.50 2.69
CA VAL A 152 -7.97 1.41 1.99
C VAL A 152 -9.39 1.81 1.61
N HIS A 153 -10.10 2.58 2.44
CA HIS A 153 -11.44 3.10 2.16
C HIS A 153 -11.52 3.93 0.88
N ARG A 154 -10.47 4.72 0.61
CA ARG A 154 -10.45 5.60 -0.56
C ARG A 154 -10.06 4.88 -1.84
N LEU A 155 -9.39 3.71 -1.73
CA LEU A 155 -8.85 3.00 -2.88
C LEU A 155 -9.90 2.16 -3.62
N THR A 156 -10.96 1.69 -2.97
CA THR A 156 -11.94 0.78 -3.58
C THR A 156 -12.98 1.48 -4.48
N GLU A 157 -13.52 2.62 -4.07
CA GLU A 157 -14.51 3.35 -4.91
C GLU A 157 -13.89 4.46 -5.77
N SER A 158 -12.85 5.12 -5.24
CA SER A 158 -12.26 6.28 -5.93
C SER A 158 -11.14 5.93 -6.91
N GLU A 159 -10.57 4.73 -6.88
CA GLU A 159 -9.44 4.36 -7.75
C GLU A 159 -9.84 4.40 -9.22
N SER A 160 -11.00 3.86 -9.56
CA SER A 160 -11.54 3.91 -10.92
C SER A 160 -11.87 5.33 -11.38
N GLU A 161 -12.47 6.15 -10.51
CA GLU A 161 -12.76 7.55 -10.82
C GLU A 161 -11.48 8.40 -10.93
N LYS A 162 -10.50 8.16 -10.06
CA LYS A 162 -9.20 8.82 -10.12
C LYS A 162 -8.47 8.50 -11.41
N LEU A 163 -8.47 7.23 -11.82
CA LEU A 163 -7.86 6.79 -13.06
C LEU A 163 -8.56 7.39 -14.30
N LEU A 164 -9.88 7.55 -14.25
CA LEU A 164 -10.63 8.20 -15.34
C LEU A 164 -10.31 9.69 -15.48
N LYS A 165 -10.10 10.40 -14.38
CA LYS A 165 -9.82 11.85 -14.33
C LYS A 165 -8.33 12.17 -14.14
N LEU A 166 -7.46 11.19 -14.37
CA LEU A 166 -6.03 11.30 -14.05
C LEU A 166 -5.37 12.44 -14.83
N GLU A 167 -5.67 12.58 -16.14
CA GLU A 167 -5.13 13.64 -16.96
C GLU A 167 -5.57 15.02 -16.48
N GLU A 168 -6.86 15.20 -16.19
CA GLU A 168 -7.41 16.47 -15.72
C GLU A 168 -6.73 16.92 -14.43
N ARG A 169 -6.60 16.00 -13.45
CA ARG A 169 -5.94 16.28 -12.17
C ARG A 169 -4.46 16.60 -12.32
N ILE A 170 -3.76 15.92 -13.23
CA ILE A 170 -2.34 16.22 -13.50
C ILE A 170 -2.22 17.61 -14.11
N HIS A 171 -3.12 17.98 -15.02
CA HIS A 171 -3.11 19.30 -15.67
C HIS A 171 -3.48 20.47 -14.75
N GLU A 172 -4.10 20.23 -13.59
CA GLU A 172 -4.30 21.26 -12.57
C GLU A 172 -2.97 21.85 -12.06
N ARG A 173 -1.90 21.04 -12.10
CA ARG A 173 -0.59 21.41 -11.55
C ARG A 173 0.52 21.46 -12.60
N VAL A 174 0.44 20.63 -13.63
CA VAL A 174 1.44 20.56 -14.70
C VAL A 174 0.95 21.34 -15.92
N VAL A 175 1.68 22.40 -16.27
CA VAL A 175 1.36 23.25 -17.42
C VAL A 175 2.06 22.71 -18.68
N GLY A 176 1.29 22.56 -19.76
CA GLY A 176 1.82 21.99 -21.01
C GLY A 176 2.05 20.47 -20.91
N GLN A 177 2.93 19.94 -21.78
CA GLN A 177 3.32 18.51 -21.80
C GLN A 177 2.15 17.53 -22.00
N GLU A 178 1.13 17.91 -22.78
CA GLU A 178 -0.11 17.14 -22.98
C GLU A 178 0.16 15.70 -23.43
N GLU A 179 1.10 15.50 -24.36
CA GLU A 179 1.47 14.17 -24.84
C GLU A 179 2.11 13.31 -23.73
N ALA A 180 2.97 13.92 -22.92
CA ALA A 180 3.62 13.26 -21.80
C ALA A 180 2.59 12.84 -20.73
N VAL A 181 1.67 13.73 -20.37
CA VAL A 181 0.60 13.45 -19.39
C VAL A 181 -0.31 12.32 -19.87
N ASN A 182 -0.73 12.38 -21.14
CA ASN A 182 -1.59 11.34 -21.75
C ASN A 182 -0.88 9.98 -21.79
N ALA A 183 0.40 9.93 -22.19
CA ALA A 183 1.18 8.68 -22.21
C ALA A 183 1.29 8.05 -20.81
N VAL A 184 1.61 8.87 -19.81
CA VAL A 184 1.68 8.44 -18.42
C VAL A 184 0.34 7.92 -17.91
N ALA A 185 -0.73 8.65 -18.12
CA ALA A 185 -2.07 8.25 -17.68
C ALA A 185 -2.53 6.93 -18.33
N MET A 186 -2.28 6.76 -19.63
CA MET A 186 -2.59 5.51 -20.34
C MET A 186 -1.78 4.33 -19.83
N ALA A 187 -0.49 4.51 -19.56
CA ALA A 187 0.36 3.43 -19.03
C ALA A 187 -0.02 3.05 -17.61
N ILE A 188 -0.34 4.02 -16.73
CA ILE A 188 -0.84 3.75 -15.38
C ILE A 188 -2.17 2.98 -15.42
N ARG A 189 -3.10 3.38 -16.30
CA ARG A 189 -4.38 2.65 -16.49
C ARG A 189 -4.14 1.22 -16.95
N ARG A 190 -3.25 1.00 -17.92
CA ARG A 190 -2.90 -0.36 -18.39
C ARG A 190 -2.32 -1.20 -17.26
N GLY A 191 -1.35 -0.67 -16.53
CA GLY A 191 -0.70 -1.39 -15.43
C GLY A 191 -1.65 -1.75 -14.28
N ARG A 192 -2.68 -0.91 -14.02
CA ARG A 192 -3.71 -1.19 -13.00
C ARG A 192 -4.82 -2.12 -13.48
N ALA A 193 -5.11 -2.14 -14.79
CA ALA A 193 -6.10 -3.03 -15.41
C ALA A 193 -5.50 -4.40 -15.79
N ASP A 194 -4.18 -4.57 -15.71
CA ASP A 194 -3.49 -5.80 -16.12
C ASP A 194 -3.85 -6.96 -15.19
N ILE A 195 -4.50 -7.98 -15.79
CA ILE A 195 -4.92 -9.23 -15.14
C ILE A 195 -3.78 -10.27 -15.22
N SER A 196 -2.56 -9.84 -15.53
CA SER A 196 -1.44 -10.78 -15.69
C SER A 196 -1.09 -11.49 -14.38
N VAL A 197 -0.69 -12.76 -14.52
CA VAL A 197 -0.27 -13.62 -13.39
C VAL A 197 0.97 -13.06 -12.68
N LYS A 198 1.80 -12.29 -13.38
CA LYS A 198 2.97 -11.61 -12.81
C LYS A 198 2.67 -10.14 -12.61
N LYS A 199 2.42 -9.76 -11.38
CA LYS A 199 2.30 -8.37 -10.99
C LYS A 199 3.69 -7.73 -10.95
N ARG A 200 3.91 -6.66 -11.71
CA ARG A 200 5.15 -5.89 -11.78
C ARG A 200 4.88 -4.40 -11.61
N PRO A 201 5.86 -3.60 -11.14
CA PRO A 201 5.70 -2.16 -11.04
C PRO A 201 5.53 -1.53 -12.42
N VAL A 202 4.72 -0.48 -12.51
CA VAL A 202 4.63 0.35 -13.71
C VAL A 202 5.87 1.23 -13.80
N SER A 203 6.52 1.26 -14.96
CA SER A 203 7.84 1.84 -15.14
C SER A 203 7.91 2.85 -16.27
N PHE A 204 8.59 3.98 -16.04
CA PHE A 204 8.73 5.08 -16.98
C PHE A 204 10.17 5.55 -17.11
N ILE A 205 10.55 5.97 -18.32
CA ILE A 205 11.72 6.83 -18.53
C ILE A 205 11.23 8.20 -19.00
N PHE A 206 11.53 9.26 -18.24
CA PHE A 206 11.26 10.64 -18.57
C PHE A 206 12.51 11.26 -19.17
N ALA A 207 12.51 11.42 -20.49
CA ALA A 207 13.63 11.97 -21.27
C ALA A 207 13.37 13.41 -21.67
N GLY A 208 14.36 14.28 -21.54
CA GLY A 208 14.24 15.67 -21.98
C GLY A 208 15.15 16.64 -21.21
N PRO A 209 15.21 17.90 -21.60
CA PRO A 209 16.07 18.91 -20.99
C PRO A 209 15.69 19.18 -19.53
N THR A 210 16.61 19.81 -18.79
CA THR A 210 16.34 20.27 -17.42
C THR A 210 15.31 21.40 -17.41
N GLY A 211 14.49 21.46 -16.32
CA GLY A 211 13.54 22.57 -16.14
C GLY A 211 12.25 22.49 -16.96
N VAL A 212 11.92 21.36 -17.58
CA VAL A 212 10.69 21.19 -18.40
C VAL A 212 9.50 20.59 -17.63
N GLY A 213 9.65 20.36 -16.32
CA GLY A 213 8.56 19.86 -15.48
C GLY A 213 8.62 18.37 -15.16
N LYS A 214 9.69 17.61 -15.50
CA LYS A 214 9.80 16.17 -15.20
C LYS A 214 9.55 15.85 -13.72
N THR A 215 10.27 16.49 -12.82
CA THR A 215 10.15 16.26 -11.36
C THR A 215 8.80 16.72 -10.81
N GLU A 216 8.22 17.78 -11.36
CA GLU A 216 6.90 18.25 -10.94
C GLU A 216 5.80 17.26 -11.35
N LEU A 217 5.86 16.70 -12.56
CA LEU A 217 4.96 15.62 -12.96
C LEU A 217 5.07 14.41 -12.02
N VAL A 218 6.28 14.01 -11.60
CA VAL A 218 6.47 12.91 -10.64
C VAL A 218 5.79 13.18 -9.30
N LYS A 219 5.95 14.40 -8.76
CA LYS A 219 5.29 14.80 -7.50
C LYS A 219 3.78 14.77 -7.63
N THR A 220 3.27 15.31 -8.75
CA THR A 220 1.83 15.30 -9.03
C THR A 220 1.28 13.88 -9.15
N ILE A 221 1.99 12.96 -9.81
CA ILE A 221 1.61 11.54 -9.87
C ILE A 221 1.54 10.94 -8.45
N ALA A 222 2.53 11.21 -7.61
CA ALA A 222 2.54 10.70 -6.23
C ALA A 222 1.32 11.22 -5.43
N GLU A 223 1.01 12.50 -5.55
CA GLU A 223 -0.13 13.11 -4.89
C GLU A 223 -1.47 12.58 -5.41
N VAL A 224 -1.66 12.52 -6.73
CA VAL A 224 -2.92 12.10 -7.34
C VAL A 224 -3.19 10.61 -7.14
N MET A 225 -2.15 9.77 -7.25
CA MET A 225 -2.29 8.32 -7.13
C MET A 225 -2.41 7.83 -5.69
N PHE A 226 -1.69 8.47 -4.76
CA PHE A 226 -1.58 7.98 -3.38
C PHE A 226 -2.09 8.96 -2.34
N ASP A 227 -2.70 10.10 -2.73
CA ASP A 227 -3.23 11.17 -1.88
C ASP A 227 -2.21 11.75 -0.87
N ARG A 228 -0.91 11.59 -1.15
CA ARG A 228 0.18 11.95 -0.24
C ARG A 228 1.42 12.39 -1.00
N GLU A 229 1.89 13.60 -0.77
CA GLU A 229 3.17 14.06 -1.34
C GLU A 229 4.37 13.25 -0.82
N ASP A 230 4.31 12.76 0.42
CA ASP A 230 5.36 11.94 1.04
C ASP A 230 5.41 10.49 0.52
N ALA A 231 4.49 10.11 -0.39
CA ALA A 231 4.57 8.85 -1.14
C ALA A 231 5.70 8.86 -2.20
N LEU A 232 6.38 9.98 -2.40
CA LEU A 232 7.54 10.07 -3.28
C LEU A 232 8.82 9.63 -2.57
N ILE A 233 9.47 8.60 -3.11
CA ILE A 233 10.80 8.13 -2.70
C ILE A 233 11.79 8.56 -3.77
N ARG A 234 12.67 9.51 -3.48
CA ARG A 234 13.66 10.02 -4.44
C ARG A 234 15.05 9.48 -4.15
N PHE A 235 15.75 9.10 -5.23
CA PHE A 235 17.16 8.76 -5.26
C PHE A 235 17.85 9.55 -6.39
N ASP A 236 18.94 10.20 -6.06
CA ASP A 236 19.82 10.82 -7.04
C ASP A 236 20.89 9.79 -7.46
N MET A 237 20.87 9.39 -8.71
CA MET A 237 21.76 8.34 -9.21
C MET A 237 23.21 8.79 -9.30
N SER A 238 23.49 10.08 -9.16
CA SER A 238 24.87 10.56 -9.00
C SER A 238 25.56 10.08 -7.71
N GLU A 239 24.78 9.71 -6.68
CA GLU A 239 25.31 9.10 -5.44
C GLU A 239 25.63 7.60 -5.60
N PHE A 240 25.23 7.00 -6.72
CA PHE A 240 25.32 5.56 -7.01
C PHE A 240 26.21 5.26 -8.24
N MET A 241 27.24 6.09 -8.47
CA MET A 241 28.19 5.95 -9.59
C MET A 241 29.28 4.92 -9.36
N GLU A 242 29.54 4.56 -8.09
CA GLU A 242 30.64 3.67 -7.72
C GLU A 242 30.21 2.20 -7.77
N LYS A 243 31.16 1.31 -8.07
CA LYS A 243 30.99 -0.12 -7.85
C LYS A 243 30.59 -0.35 -6.38
N HIS A 244 29.72 -1.30 -6.13
CA HIS A 244 29.14 -1.59 -4.81
C HIS A 244 28.07 -0.62 -4.33
N SER A 245 27.66 0.37 -5.12
CA SER A 245 26.53 1.25 -4.78
C SER A 245 25.22 0.48 -4.61
N VAL A 246 25.08 -0.71 -5.22
CA VAL A 246 23.94 -1.61 -5.04
C VAL A 246 23.78 -1.98 -3.56
N SER A 247 24.86 -2.17 -2.81
CA SER A 247 24.81 -2.46 -1.37
C SER A 247 24.12 -1.35 -0.57
N LYS A 248 24.21 -0.10 -1.00
CA LYS A 248 23.47 1.02 -0.37
C LYS A 248 21.96 0.90 -0.60
N LEU A 249 21.54 0.31 -1.74
CA LEU A 249 20.14 0.17 -2.10
C LEU A 249 19.45 -1.01 -1.42
N ILE A 250 20.13 -2.18 -1.38
CA ILE A 250 19.55 -3.44 -0.86
C ILE A 250 20.17 -3.94 0.45
N GLY A 251 21.22 -3.28 0.94
CA GLY A 251 22.02 -3.68 2.12
C GLY A 251 23.29 -4.42 1.74
N SER A 252 24.26 -4.44 2.66
CA SER A 252 25.54 -5.13 2.48
C SER A 252 25.44 -6.62 2.78
N PRO A 253 26.12 -7.49 2.01
CA PRO A 253 26.14 -8.94 2.30
C PRO A 253 26.78 -9.25 3.67
N PRO A 254 26.49 -10.43 4.26
CA PRO A 254 27.11 -10.86 5.51
C PRO A 254 28.64 -10.81 5.44
N GLY A 255 29.26 -10.23 6.47
CA GLY A 255 30.72 -10.11 6.57
C GLY A 255 31.34 -8.84 5.98
N TYR A 256 30.55 -7.96 5.38
CA TYR A 256 31.01 -6.64 4.93
C TYR A 256 30.64 -5.55 5.93
N VAL A 257 31.43 -4.46 5.93
CA VAL A 257 31.15 -3.26 6.73
C VAL A 257 29.80 -2.67 6.32
N GLY A 258 28.91 -2.40 7.29
CA GLY A 258 27.55 -1.91 7.02
C GLY A 258 26.50 -3.01 6.82
N TYR A 259 26.77 -4.27 7.23
CA TYR A 259 25.79 -5.35 7.18
C TYR A 259 24.54 -5.07 8.04
N ASP A 260 24.70 -4.38 9.16
CA ASP A 260 23.58 -4.00 10.05
C ASP A 260 22.75 -2.84 9.49
N ASP A 261 23.28 -2.14 8.45
CA ASP A 261 22.56 -1.06 7.80
C ASP A 261 21.57 -1.63 6.76
N ALA A 262 20.31 -1.37 6.98
CA ALA A 262 19.27 -1.75 6.02
C ALA A 262 19.44 -1.03 4.68
N GLY A 263 19.16 -1.70 3.57
CA GLY A 263 19.20 -1.10 2.25
C GLY A 263 18.23 0.07 2.11
N GLN A 264 18.72 1.19 1.61
CA GLN A 264 17.92 2.42 1.55
C GLN A 264 16.66 2.27 0.69
N LEU A 265 16.73 1.55 -0.43
CA LEU A 265 15.59 1.31 -1.31
C LEU A 265 14.62 0.31 -0.69
N THR A 266 15.14 -0.83 -0.27
CA THR A 266 14.33 -1.92 0.28
C THR A 266 13.60 -1.50 1.56
N GLU A 267 14.28 -0.77 2.46
CA GLU A 267 13.67 -0.29 3.70
C GLU A 267 12.59 0.78 3.45
N LYS A 268 12.85 1.75 2.54
CA LYS A 268 11.85 2.77 2.21
C LYS A 268 10.61 2.18 1.56
N VAL A 269 10.78 1.21 0.63
CA VAL A 269 9.65 0.54 -0.05
C VAL A 269 8.89 -0.35 0.92
N ARG A 270 9.57 -1.09 1.80
CA ARG A 270 8.92 -1.89 2.84
C ARG A 270 8.04 -1.04 3.76
N ARG A 271 8.50 0.17 4.12
CA ARG A 271 7.70 1.13 4.93
C ARG A 271 6.58 1.81 4.14
N LYS A 272 6.77 1.99 2.82
CA LYS A 272 5.83 2.67 1.94
C LYS A 272 5.65 1.85 0.64
N PRO A 273 4.90 0.73 0.69
CA PRO A 273 4.73 -0.15 -0.47
C PRO A 273 3.92 0.51 -1.61
N TYR A 274 3.10 1.51 -1.28
CA TYR A 274 2.38 2.35 -2.24
C TYR A 274 3.10 3.68 -2.38
N SER A 275 4.02 3.76 -3.35
CA SER A 275 4.89 4.92 -3.54
C SER A 275 5.32 5.10 -4.99
N VAL A 276 5.72 6.31 -5.32
CA VAL A 276 6.45 6.60 -6.55
C VAL A 276 7.93 6.62 -6.24
N ILE A 277 8.71 5.82 -6.96
CA ILE A 277 10.16 5.78 -6.84
C ILE A 277 10.73 6.60 -7.99
N LEU A 278 11.38 7.70 -7.66
CA LEU A 278 12.08 8.56 -8.61
C LEU A 278 13.58 8.27 -8.58
N LEU A 279 14.10 7.82 -9.70
CA LEU A 279 15.52 7.66 -9.96
C LEU A 279 15.99 8.82 -10.85
N ASP A 280 16.56 9.83 -10.23
CA ASP A 280 16.97 11.05 -10.94
C ASP A 280 18.35 10.84 -11.58
N GLU A 281 18.51 11.28 -12.86
CA GLU A 281 19.75 11.15 -13.64
C GLU A 281 20.26 9.71 -13.76
N ILE A 282 19.36 8.79 -14.16
CA ILE A 282 19.62 7.34 -14.22
C ILE A 282 20.87 6.98 -15.05
N GLU A 283 21.26 7.80 -16.04
CA GLU A 283 22.44 7.62 -16.86
C GLU A 283 23.76 7.67 -16.08
N LYS A 284 23.75 8.19 -14.85
CA LYS A 284 24.93 8.28 -13.99
C LYS A 284 25.16 7.04 -13.12
N ALA A 285 24.16 6.17 -13.01
CA ALA A 285 24.23 4.98 -12.17
C ALA A 285 25.26 3.97 -12.66
N ASP A 286 25.86 3.24 -11.71
CA ASP A 286 26.73 2.10 -12.04
C ASP A 286 25.95 1.00 -12.76
N PRO A 287 26.56 0.25 -13.70
CA PRO A 287 25.93 -0.86 -14.42
C PRO A 287 25.28 -1.93 -13.53
N GLU A 288 25.77 -2.16 -12.31
CA GLU A 288 25.17 -3.11 -11.36
C GLU A 288 23.79 -2.65 -10.86
N VAL A 289 23.57 -1.34 -10.76
CA VAL A 289 22.28 -0.76 -10.39
C VAL A 289 21.21 -1.11 -11.43
N PHE A 290 21.56 -1.11 -12.72
CA PHE A 290 20.62 -1.52 -13.78
C PHE A 290 20.24 -2.98 -13.67
N ASN A 291 21.16 -3.87 -13.27
CA ASN A 291 20.83 -5.29 -13.07
C ASN A 291 19.84 -5.49 -11.91
N LEU A 292 19.98 -4.71 -10.84
CA LEU A 292 19.00 -4.70 -9.75
C LEU A 292 17.61 -4.27 -10.24
N PHE A 293 17.52 -3.17 -11.00
CA PHE A 293 16.24 -2.70 -11.52
C PHE A 293 15.66 -3.64 -12.57
N LEU A 294 16.46 -4.33 -13.38
CA LEU A 294 15.97 -5.39 -14.25
C LEU A 294 15.23 -6.48 -13.46
N GLN A 295 15.80 -6.92 -12.35
CA GLN A 295 15.13 -7.90 -11.48
C GLN A 295 13.81 -7.36 -10.92
N ILE A 296 13.79 -6.12 -10.45
CA ILE A 296 12.57 -5.48 -9.92
C ILE A 296 11.49 -5.36 -11.00
N LEU A 297 11.87 -4.97 -12.23
CA LEU A 297 10.95 -4.80 -13.35
C LEU A 297 10.41 -6.13 -13.90
N ASP A 298 11.16 -7.24 -13.76
CA ASP A 298 10.75 -8.56 -14.22
C ASP A 298 9.92 -9.32 -13.18
N ASP A 299 10.40 -9.38 -11.94
CA ASP A 299 9.82 -10.22 -10.89
C ASP A 299 8.92 -9.43 -9.93
N GLY A 300 8.92 -8.10 -9.99
CA GLY A 300 8.16 -7.23 -9.07
C GLY A 300 8.67 -7.27 -7.64
N ARG A 301 9.79 -7.95 -7.36
CA ARG A 301 10.32 -8.15 -6.00
C ARG A 301 11.84 -8.31 -6.00
N VAL A 302 12.44 -8.00 -4.86
CA VAL A 302 13.88 -8.21 -4.64
C VAL A 302 14.13 -8.67 -3.21
N ALA A 303 15.13 -9.51 -2.98
CA ALA A 303 15.58 -9.87 -1.64
C ALA A 303 16.57 -8.82 -1.13
N ASP A 304 16.42 -8.39 0.12
CA ASP A 304 17.42 -7.57 0.79
C ASP A 304 18.64 -8.42 1.24
N SER A 305 19.65 -7.77 1.82
CA SER A 305 20.85 -8.44 2.33
C SER A 305 20.60 -9.46 3.43
N HIS A 306 19.45 -9.40 4.10
CA HIS A 306 19.01 -10.33 5.13
C HIS A 306 18.13 -11.46 4.58
N GLY A 307 17.95 -11.54 3.25
CA GLY A 307 17.11 -12.53 2.60
C GLY A 307 15.61 -12.25 2.68
N LYS A 308 15.19 -11.07 3.18
CA LYS A 308 13.78 -10.69 3.22
C LYS A 308 13.36 -10.19 1.84
N ILE A 309 12.24 -10.71 1.35
CA ILE A 309 11.66 -10.30 0.08
C ILE A 309 10.91 -8.98 0.26
N VAL A 310 11.23 -8.00 -0.58
CA VAL A 310 10.54 -6.71 -0.67
C VAL A 310 9.79 -6.66 -1.99
N ASN A 311 8.49 -6.38 -1.91
CA ASN A 311 7.58 -6.34 -3.04
C ASN A 311 7.46 -4.90 -3.60
N PHE A 312 7.57 -4.76 -4.92
CA PHE A 312 7.49 -3.50 -5.66
C PHE A 312 6.24 -3.40 -6.54
N GLU A 313 5.37 -4.41 -6.55
CA GLU A 313 4.20 -4.49 -7.45
C GLU A 313 3.28 -3.28 -7.38
N ASN A 314 3.17 -2.67 -6.20
CA ASN A 314 2.31 -1.51 -5.95
C ASN A 314 3.04 -0.16 -6.12
N THR A 315 4.33 -0.19 -6.51
CA THR A 315 5.10 1.03 -6.76
C THR A 315 4.99 1.47 -8.22
N ILE A 316 5.25 2.76 -8.46
CA ILE A 316 5.47 3.33 -9.79
C ILE A 316 6.93 3.74 -9.86
N ILE A 317 7.68 3.22 -10.81
CA ILE A 317 9.11 3.52 -10.96
C ILE A 317 9.28 4.53 -12.10
N ILE A 318 9.84 5.70 -11.80
CA ILE A 318 10.09 6.76 -12.76
C ILE A 318 11.59 7.08 -12.77
N MET A 319 12.19 6.99 -13.93
CA MET A 319 13.61 7.28 -14.16
C MET A 319 13.71 8.55 -14.98
N THR A 320 14.48 9.54 -14.54
CA THR A 320 14.71 10.73 -15.34
C THR A 320 16.07 10.66 -16.03
N THR A 321 16.14 11.19 -17.23
CA THR A 321 17.37 11.34 -17.98
C THR A 321 17.40 12.65 -18.76
N ASN A 322 18.59 13.20 -18.92
CA ASN A 322 18.83 14.35 -19.79
C ASN A 322 19.27 13.93 -21.20
N ALA A 323 19.18 12.64 -21.54
CA ALA A 323 19.50 12.13 -22.88
C ALA A 323 18.69 12.85 -23.96
N GLY A 324 19.32 13.14 -25.06
CA GLY A 324 18.71 13.89 -26.19
C GLY A 324 18.72 15.42 -26.06
N SER A 325 19.10 15.98 -24.89
CA SER A 325 19.21 17.44 -24.72
C SER A 325 20.47 18.06 -25.37
N GLU A 326 21.49 17.25 -25.62
CA GLU A 326 22.80 17.71 -26.13
C GLU A 326 22.78 18.05 -27.62
N PHE A 327 21.77 17.62 -28.39
CA PHE A 327 21.72 17.78 -29.84
C PHE A 327 21.25 19.16 -30.33
N LYS A 328 20.97 20.12 -29.45
CA LYS A 328 20.52 21.47 -29.83
C LYS A 328 21.60 22.36 -30.46
N ALA A 329 22.89 21.99 -30.44
CA ALA A 329 23.97 22.87 -30.87
C ALA A 329 24.21 22.89 -32.38
N ASN A 330 23.74 21.92 -33.17
CA ASN A 330 24.10 21.79 -34.58
C ASN A 330 22.97 21.91 -35.60
N ALA A 331 21.77 22.17 -35.19
CA ALA A 331 20.62 22.35 -36.14
C ALA A 331 20.27 23.84 -36.33
N LEU A 332 21.20 24.62 -36.82
CA LEU A 332 20.94 25.91 -37.47
C LEU A 332 20.58 25.66 -38.95
N GLY A 333 19.35 25.12 -39.18
CA GLY A 333 18.81 24.94 -40.52
C GLY A 333 17.29 25.17 -40.48
N PHE A 334 16.83 26.14 -41.28
CA PHE A 334 15.43 26.46 -41.48
C PHE A 334 14.69 25.25 -42.08
N GLY A 335 13.68 24.69 -41.38
CA GLY A 335 12.81 23.65 -41.93
C GLY A 335 11.86 23.05 -40.88
N ALA A 336 10.63 22.90 -41.25
CA ALA A 336 9.44 22.62 -40.45
C ALA A 336 9.27 21.17 -39.89
N ASP A 337 10.32 20.41 -39.67
CA ASP A 337 10.23 18.99 -39.20
C ASP A 337 10.86 18.73 -37.81
N ASN A 338 10.78 19.72 -36.91
CA ASN A 338 11.46 19.64 -35.61
C ASN A 338 10.84 18.65 -34.59
N GLU A 339 9.65 18.15 -34.81
CA GLU A 339 8.99 17.24 -33.82
C GLU A 339 9.41 15.77 -34.01
N ILE A 340 9.49 15.30 -35.24
CA ILE A 340 9.89 13.93 -35.57
C ILE A 340 11.39 13.71 -35.18
N THR A 341 12.21 14.73 -35.37
CA THR A 341 13.65 14.69 -35.07
C THR A 341 13.97 14.66 -33.56
N LEU A 342 13.11 15.17 -32.68
CA LEU A 342 13.35 15.14 -31.22
C LEU A 342 13.11 13.74 -30.63
N SER A 343 12.02 13.08 -31.01
CA SER A 343 11.72 11.70 -30.57
C SER A 343 12.79 10.72 -31.07
N ASP A 344 13.12 10.78 -32.36
CA ASP A 344 14.12 9.90 -32.97
C ASP A 344 15.54 10.08 -32.34
N ASN A 345 15.90 11.32 -32.01
CA ASN A 345 17.17 11.62 -31.35
C ASN A 345 17.20 11.15 -29.89
N VAL A 346 16.10 11.25 -29.16
CA VAL A 346 15.98 10.73 -27.81
C VAL A 346 16.10 9.20 -27.84
N ASP A 347 15.36 8.53 -28.73
CA ASP A 347 15.42 7.08 -28.88
C ASP A 347 16.81 6.57 -29.23
N LYS A 348 17.52 7.26 -30.12
CA LYS A 348 18.89 6.93 -30.47
C LYS A 348 19.82 7.12 -29.28
N SER A 349 19.72 8.26 -28.60
CA SER A 349 20.55 8.55 -27.42
C SER A 349 20.30 7.57 -26.28
N LEU A 350 19.06 7.10 -26.10
CA LEU A 350 18.73 6.07 -25.10
C LEU A 350 19.33 4.71 -25.50
N LYS A 351 19.23 4.30 -26.77
CA LYS A 351 19.84 3.05 -27.26
C LYS A 351 21.36 3.04 -27.18
N ASP A 352 21.99 4.20 -27.30
CA ASP A 352 23.47 4.33 -27.16
C ASP A 352 23.92 4.24 -25.69
N ARG A 353 23.05 4.64 -24.74
CA ARG A 353 23.40 4.71 -23.30
C ARG A 353 22.91 3.51 -22.48
N PHE A 354 21.79 2.91 -22.87
CA PHE A 354 21.14 1.82 -22.14
C PHE A 354 21.14 0.53 -22.95
N ARG A 355 21.29 -0.58 -22.27
CA ARG A 355 21.19 -1.90 -22.90
C ARG A 355 19.78 -2.11 -23.45
N PRO A 356 19.61 -2.69 -24.66
CA PRO A 356 18.28 -2.96 -25.23
C PRO A 356 17.38 -3.79 -24.31
N GLU A 357 17.96 -4.71 -23.54
CA GLU A 357 17.25 -5.52 -22.57
C GLU A 357 16.56 -4.67 -21.50
N PHE A 358 17.22 -3.63 -20.99
CA PHE A 358 16.66 -2.72 -20.01
C PHE A 358 15.52 -1.87 -20.61
N LEU A 359 15.71 -1.31 -21.79
CA LEU A 359 14.69 -0.50 -22.48
C LEU A 359 13.42 -1.30 -22.79
N ASN A 360 13.56 -2.58 -23.13
CA ASN A 360 12.42 -3.47 -23.42
C ASN A 360 11.57 -3.83 -22.18
N ARG A 361 12.07 -3.56 -20.97
CA ARG A 361 11.33 -3.79 -19.71
C ARG A 361 10.57 -2.57 -19.23
N ILE A 362 10.86 -1.41 -19.80
CA ILE A 362 10.16 -0.17 -19.47
C ILE A 362 8.81 -0.13 -20.18
N ASP A 363 7.76 0.21 -19.44
CA ASP A 363 6.39 0.25 -19.99
C ASP A 363 6.18 1.42 -20.92
N GLU A 364 6.81 2.60 -20.64
CA GLU A 364 6.64 3.78 -21.48
C GLU A 364 7.86 4.71 -21.40
N ILE A 365 8.32 5.20 -22.55
CA ILE A 365 9.36 6.24 -22.65
C ILE A 365 8.67 7.55 -23.00
N VAL A 366 8.73 8.51 -22.10
CA VAL A 366 8.02 9.78 -22.20
C VAL A 366 9.01 10.90 -22.52
N THR A 367 8.85 11.50 -23.67
CA THR A 367 9.70 12.63 -24.14
C THR A 367 9.08 13.96 -23.73
N PHE A 368 9.85 14.77 -23.00
CA PHE A 368 9.47 16.12 -22.59
C PHE A 368 9.97 17.15 -23.59
N LYS A 369 9.06 17.99 -24.08
CA LYS A 369 9.36 19.08 -24.98
C LYS A 369 9.76 20.34 -24.19
N PRO A 370 10.62 21.22 -24.75
CA PRO A 370 10.89 22.53 -24.17
C PRO A 370 9.60 23.33 -24.02
N LEU A 371 9.41 24.00 -22.89
CA LEU A 371 8.24 24.83 -22.64
C LEU A 371 8.19 26.02 -23.58
N ARG A 372 6.98 26.32 -24.09
CA ARG A 372 6.72 27.53 -24.93
C ARG A 372 6.65 28.76 -24.05
N LYS A 373 6.86 29.95 -24.65
CA LYS A 373 6.80 31.22 -23.91
C LYS A 373 5.45 31.45 -23.19
N ASP A 374 4.36 30.98 -23.80
CA ASP A 374 3.01 31.11 -23.23
C ASP A 374 2.78 30.18 -22.04
N GLU A 375 3.39 29.00 -22.05
CA GLU A 375 3.39 28.06 -20.95
C GLU A 375 4.24 28.55 -19.77
N LEU A 376 5.41 29.14 -20.06
CA LEU A 376 6.27 29.78 -19.05
C LEU A 376 5.61 30.98 -18.34
N ARG A 377 4.61 31.63 -18.95
CA ARG A 377 3.87 32.71 -18.30
C ARG A 377 2.78 32.20 -17.34
N LYS A 378 2.40 30.95 -17.47
CA LYS A 378 1.38 30.31 -16.60
C LYS A 378 1.98 29.65 -15.37
N ILE A 379 3.28 29.42 -15.39
CA ILE A 379 4.10 28.93 -14.26
C ILE A 379 4.57 30.11 -13.42
#